data_7187637a1ec463ca1f9268dfd31f5ca0
#
_entry.id   7187637a1ec463ca1f9268dfd31f5ca0
#
_cell.length_a   1.000
_cell.length_b   1.000
_cell.length_c   1.000
_cell.angle_alpha   90.00
_cell.angle_beta   90.00
_cell.angle_gamma   90.00
#
_symmetry.space_group_name_H-M   'P 1'
#
loop_
_entity.id
_entity.type
_entity.pdbx_description
1 polymer ?
#
loop_
_entity_poly.entity_id
_entity_poly.type
_entity_poly.pdbx_seq_one_letter_code
_entity_poly.pdbx_strand_id
1 'polypeptide(L)'
;MQPHARVGRTRGQVRAAASAGNGRSAGAHQAQRSPVSGSGLVTSVSPAITPSAKLSPTNQAMVEAAKRMVTYIDHPVKYVEEIILARHPGITVLPHQAEVLDACAEWDRVAMKAANGMGKDTTCAWLTEWFLMTRPHAKVPSTSGVFRQVRSALWAEINRWSTTSLSSPLLDILNTRMSVKGFEAAWFAEGFTADSEQKAEGYHAPHLLYIVTEAKSVAEGIWNAIFKACTGEGNKIMSQSVPGGETGEFFHICAGNRRDWKTFSYPAAAKNPAWTEQSPRSVSKYLTTSPLVSQTSINEKIEKGEDGPLFRAGVLAQFLPQSNEALISLRTVEAAMDLERRVVLMALLQAWPEMERNNVSREIGVDVARFGDDDSVIAERENGYVHPLIVRHGQDTMQLSGLVVSEIRRFKPQAVKVDEIGIGSGVVDSLNEKTREAREKAHTARIERTTKPSPTEEEKANWAAIESDPLALVKIVGVNVGRPAKDKEAYLTLRDELWDMLAQRTADGATSLPDDPDLKAELTAPRYTFDSHGHKRIESKDSIKERGFSSPDRAEAIMLAFTPWKSGLNMFV
;
A
#
# COMPACT_ATOMS: atom_id res chain seq x y z
N MET A 1 -38.35 32.88 36.33
CA MET A 1 -39.60 32.22 36.70
C MET A 1 -39.44 30.74 36.45
N GLN A 2 -39.11 30.01 37.50
CA GLN A 2 -39.39 28.57 37.67
C GLN A 2 -40.88 28.43 38.00
N PRO A 3 -41.50 27.25 38.09
CA PRO A 3 -40.92 25.97 38.51
C PRO A 3 -41.57 24.65 38.00
N HIS A 4 -40.89 23.52 38.35
CA HIS A 4 -41.41 22.20 38.87
C HIS A 4 -42.11 21.24 37.87
N ALA A 5 -42.04 19.92 37.96
CA ALA A 5 -41.55 18.91 38.91
C ALA A 5 -41.43 17.55 38.19
N ARG A 6 -40.49 16.72 38.53
CA ARG A 6 -40.48 15.44 39.30
C ARG A 6 -41.56 14.39 38.91
N VAL A 7 -41.15 13.19 38.61
CA VAL A 7 -40.98 11.95 39.40
C VAL A 7 -41.47 10.72 38.61
N GLY A 8 -40.76 9.62 38.70
CA GLY A 8 -41.31 8.29 38.62
C GLY A 8 -40.36 7.16 38.23
N ARG A 9 -39.60 6.64 39.19
CA ARG A 9 -39.00 5.29 39.14
C ARG A 9 -40.07 4.22 39.14
N THR A 10 -39.87 3.08 38.44
CA THR A 10 -40.23 1.77 39.04
C THR A 10 -39.30 0.67 38.48
N ARG A 11 -38.74 -0.06 39.41
CA ARG A 11 -38.12 -1.38 39.28
C ARG A 11 -39.21 -2.43 39.06
N GLY A 12 -38.92 -3.47 38.32
CA GLY A 12 -39.69 -4.71 38.28
C GLY A 12 -38.75 -5.90 38.07
N GLN A 13 -38.46 -6.58 39.16
CA GLN A 13 -37.85 -7.92 39.25
C GLN A 13 -38.90 -9.00 38.99
N VAL A 14 -38.36 -10.27 38.77
CA VAL A 14 -38.95 -11.58 39.10
C VAL A 14 -39.60 -12.26 37.90
N ARG A 15 -39.42 -13.50 37.56
CA ARG A 15 -39.07 -14.76 38.27
C ARG A 15 -38.72 -15.87 37.30
N ALA A 16 -37.94 -16.80 37.82
CA ALA A 16 -37.67 -18.13 37.29
C ALA A 16 -38.93 -19.04 37.36
N ALA A 17 -39.00 -20.00 36.45
CA ALA A 17 -39.78 -21.21 36.67
C ALA A 17 -39.05 -22.43 36.08
N ALA A 18 -38.82 -23.38 36.96
CA ALA A 18 -38.30 -24.72 36.71
C ALA A 18 -39.49 -25.70 36.49
N SER A 19 -39.26 -26.75 35.69
CA SER A 19 -39.86 -28.10 35.88
C SER A 19 -39.03 -29.05 35.04
N ALA A 20 -38.28 -29.99 35.55
CA ALA A 20 -38.58 -31.23 36.27
C ALA A 20 -39.07 -32.36 35.33
N GLY A 21 -38.32 -33.43 35.30
CA GLY A 21 -38.87 -34.74 35.17
C GLY A 21 -37.97 -35.82 34.56
N ASN A 22 -37.37 -36.65 35.42
CA ASN A 22 -37.22 -38.12 35.35
C ASN A 22 -36.34 -38.76 34.28
N GLY A 23 -35.45 -39.68 34.59
CA GLY A 23 -35.19 -40.49 35.77
C GLY A 23 -34.45 -41.77 35.38
N ARG A 24 -33.72 -42.37 36.36
CA ARG A 24 -33.18 -43.74 36.46
C ARG A 24 -31.87 -44.01 35.74
N SER A 25 -30.89 -44.70 36.27
CA SER A 25 -30.61 -45.28 37.61
C SER A 25 -29.22 -45.94 37.56
N ALA A 26 -28.45 -45.76 38.62
CA ALA A 26 -27.74 -46.75 39.41
C ALA A 26 -26.40 -47.32 38.89
N GLY A 27 -25.41 -47.21 39.75
CA GLY A 27 -24.17 -48.00 39.73
C GLY A 27 -23.09 -47.41 40.61
N ALA A 28 -23.25 -47.55 41.95
CA ALA A 28 -22.24 -47.20 42.95
C ALA A 28 -21.20 -48.30 43.04
N HIS A 29 -19.90 -47.96 43.03
CA HIS A 29 -18.88 -48.74 43.72
C HIS A 29 -17.97 -47.79 44.50
N GLN A 30 -18.14 -47.89 45.84
CA GLN A 30 -17.19 -47.39 46.84
C GLN A 30 -15.95 -48.28 46.83
N ALA A 31 -14.77 -47.68 46.92
CA ALA A 31 -13.57 -48.34 47.46
C ALA A 31 -12.71 -47.30 48.20
N GLN A 32 -12.80 -47.44 49.49
CA GLN A 32 -11.96 -47.21 50.64
C GLN A 32 -10.64 -46.48 50.44
N ARG A 33 -10.48 -45.40 51.22
CA ARG A 33 -9.25 -44.79 51.61
C ARG A 33 -8.52 -45.62 52.69
N SER A 34 -7.20 -45.77 52.53
CA SER A 34 -6.30 -46.01 53.65
C SER A 34 -5.03 -45.19 53.47
N PRO A 35 -4.48 -44.63 54.52
CA PRO A 35 -3.33 -43.72 54.47
C PRO A 35 -2.02 -44.50 54.58
N VAL A 36 -1.03 -44.15 53.72
CA VAL A 36 0.37 -44.55 53.97
C VAL A 36 1.25 -43.31 53.94
N SER A 37 1.74 -43.01 55.13
CA SER A 37 2.88 -42.13 55.37
C SER A 37 4.16 -42.77 54.79
N GLY A 38 4.92 -41.95 54.04
CA GLY A 38 6.23 -42.38 53.58
C GLY A 38 7.00 -41.20 52.98
N SER A 39 7.75 -40.53 53.80
CA SER A 39 8.79 -39.59 53.38
C SER A 39 9.86 -40.34 52.58
N GLY A 40 9.88 -40.11 51.27
CA GLY A 40 10.97 -40.57 50.41
C GLY A 40 11.46 -39.41 49.56
N LEU A 41 12.62 -38.86 49.96
CA LEU A 41 13.43 -38.00 49.09
C LEU A 41 13.69 -38.78 47.77
N VAL A 42 13.06 -38.37 46.70
CA VAL A 42 13.50 -38.78 45.37
C VAL A 42 14.67 -37.87 44.98
N THR A 43 15.86 -38.32 45.32
CA THR A 43 17.10 -37.87 44.70
C THR A 43 17.03 -38.24 43.23
N SER A 44 16.80 -37.26 42.33
CA SER A 44 17.02 -37.41 40.89
C SER A 44 18.51 -37.69 40.68
N VAL A 45 18.86 -38.95 40.53
CA VAL A 45 20.17 -39.33 40.04
C VAL A 45 20.18 -39.02 38.54
N SER A 46 20.73 -37.86 38.17
CA SER A 46 21.25 -37.63 36.83
C SER A 46 22.25 -38.78 36.56
N PRO A 47 22.15 -39.48 35.43
CA PRO A 47 23.18 -40.48 35.10
C PRO A 47 24.50 -39.71 34.96
N ALA A 48 25.42 -40.00 35.86
CA ALA A 48 26.80 -39.57 35.79
C ALA A 48 27.35 -40.07 34.44
N ILE A 49 27.57 -39.16 33.50
CA ILE A 49 28.31 -39.43 32.28
C ILE A 49 29.74 -39.75 32.73
N THR A 50 30.07 -41.00 32.76
CA THR A 50 31.43 -41.49 32.99
C THR A 50 32.34 -40.97 31.88
N PRO A 51 33.40 -40.21 32.15
CA PRO A 51 34.24 -39.65 31.10
C PRO A 51 35.31 -40.65 30.71
N SER A 52 34.96 -41.65 29.85
CA SER A 52 35.98 -42.56 29.34
C SER A 52 35.55 -43.32 28.09
N ALA A 53 34.63 -42.84 27.27
CA ALA A 53 34.53 -43.34 25.89
C ALA A 53 35.29 -42.33 24.99
N LYS A 54 36.42 -42.75 24.42
CA LYS A 54 37.11 -42.00 23.38
C LYS A 54 36.09 -41.81 22.25
N LEU A 55 35.63 -40.61 22.04
CA LEU A 55 34.76 -40.23 20.92
C LEU A 55 35.42 -40.69 19.62
N SER A 56 34.62 -41.16 18.66
CA SER A 56 35.12 -41.44 17.30
C SER A 56 35.75 -40.19 16.71
N PRO A 57 36.69 -40.29 15.78
CA PRO A 57 37.28 -39.11 15.15
C PRO A 57 36.23 -38.14 14.57
N THR A 58 35.13 -38.70 14.03
CA THR A 58 34.00 -37.91 13.53
C THR A 58 33.28 -37.15 14.65
N ASN A 59 33.03 -37.79 15.79
CA ASN A 59 32.39 -37.16 16.94
C ASN A 59 33.30 -36.12 17.59
N GLN A 60 34.63 -36.31 17.60
CA GLN A 60 35.60 -35.32 18.05
C GLN A 60 35.57 -34.08 17.15
N ALA A 61 35.54 -34.27 15.82
CA ALA A 61 35.42 -33.16 14.87
C ALA A 61 34.11 -32.37 15.04
N MET A 62 33.00 -33.06 15.32
CA MET A 62 31.71 -32.41 15.60
C MET A 62 31.73 -31.61 16.90
N VAL A 63 32.36 -32.11 17.95
CA VAL A 63 32.50 -31.37 19.23
C VAL A 63 33.39 -30.14 19.04
N GLU A 64 34.47 -30.24 18.30
CA GLU A 64 35.32 -29.09 18.01
C GLU A 64 34.61 -28.06 17.11
N ALA A 65 33.84 -28.51 16.13
CA ALA A 65 32.98 -27.61 15.33
C ALA A 65 31.95 -26.90 16.21
N ALA A 66 31.28 -27.60 17.13
CA ALA A 66 30.31 -27.01 18.06
C ALA A 66 30.99 -26.00 19.00
N LYS A 67 32.16 -26.31 19.56
CA LYS A 67 32.93 -25.37 20.37
C LYS A 67 33.30 -24.11 19.58
N ARG A 68 33.68 -24.27 18.33
CA ARG A 68 33.98 -23.14 17.45
C ARG A 68 32.73 -22.26 17.21
N MET A 69 31.55 -22.85 17.02
CA MET A 69 30.32 -22.08 16.85
C MET A 69 30.00 -21.21 18.06
N VAL A 70 30.26 -21.69 19.27
CA VAL A 70 30.05 -20.90 20.53
C VAL A 70 30.92 -19.62 20.54
N THR A 71 32.09 -19.63 19.92
CA THR A 71 32.97 -18.44 19.90
C THR A 71 32.41 -17.30 19.03
N TYR A 72 31.39 -17.56 18.19
CA TYR A 72 30.74 -16.56 17.35
C TYR A 72 29.45 -15.99 17.96
N ILE A 73 29.02 -16.42 19.15
CA ILE A 73 27.76 -15.95 19.76
C ILE A 73 27.71 -14.42 19.82
N ASP A 74 28.83 -13.79 20.24
CA ASP A 74 28.91 -12.33 20.40
C ASP A 74 29.67 -11.67 19.23
N HIS A 75 29.97 -12.43 18.16
CA HIS A 75 30.75 -11.95 17.03
C HIS A 75 30.09 -12.29 15.69
N PRO A 76 28.90 -11.73 15.40
CA PRO A 76 28.15 -12.03 14.17
C PRO A 76 28.88 -11.63 12.89
N VAL A 77 29.58 -10.50 12.87
CA VAL A 77 30.38 -10.06 11.71
C VAL A 77 31.45 -11.11 11.38
N LYS A 78 32.19 -11.56 12.39
CA LYS A 78 33.21 -12.60 12.22
C LYS A 78 32.61 -13.93 11.72
N TYR A 79 31.43 -14.31 12.23
CA TYR A 79 30.71 -15.47 11.72
C TYR A 79 30.38 -15.34 10.24
N VAL A 80 29.84 -14.19 9.84
CA VAL A 80 29.50 -13.91 8.44
C VAL A 80 30.74 -14.01 7.54
N GLU A 81 31.85 -13.39 7.93
CA GLU A 81 33.08 -13.37 7.13
C GLU A 81 33.75 -14.76 7.06
N GLU A 82 33.87 -15.46 8.18
CA GLU A 82 34.62 -16.73 8.25
C GLU A 82 33.77 -17.96 7.88
N ILE A 83 32.43 -17.91 7.98
CA ILE A 83 31.57 -19.06 7.76
C ILE A 83 30.69 -18.88 6.52
N ILE A 84 29.94 -17.77 6.42
CA ILE A 84 29.02 -17.55 5.31
C ILE A 84 29.76 -17.12 4.04
N LEU A 85 30.65 -16.13 4.15
CA LEU A 85 31.37 -15.55 3.02
C LEU A 85 32.69 -16.27 2.68
N ALA A 86 33.08 -17.31 3.41
CA ALA A 86 34.33 -18.05 3.23
C ALA A 86 34.57 -18.54 1.77
N ARG A 87 33.49 -18.81 1.03
CA ARG A 87 33.55 -19.25 -0.38
C ARG A 87 33.24 -18.14 -1.39
N HIS A 88 33.17 -16.86 -0.93
CA HIS A 88 32.80 -15.71 -1.75
C HIS A 88 33.92 -14.65 -1.73
N PRO A 89 35.09 -14.93 -2.32
CA PRO A 89 36.20 -13.97 -2.34
C PRO A 89 35.78 -12.68 -3.06
N GLY A 90 36.02 -11.54 -2.44
CA GLY A 90 35.64 -10.22 -2.97
C GLY A 90 34.28 -9.67 -2.49
N ILE A 91 33.52 -10.45 -1.72
CA ILE A 91 32.36 -9.94 -1.00
C ILE A 91 32.77 -9.67 0.45
N THR A 92 32.45 -8.48 0.93
CA THR A 92 32.78 -8.04 2.31
C THR A 92 31.53 -7.52 2.99
N VAL A 93 31.50 -7.63 4.31
CA VAL A 93 30.47 -6.99 5.12
C VAL A 93 30.65 -5.47 5.06
N LEU A 94 29.62 -4.75 4.64
CA LEU A 94 29.66 -3.29 4.57
C LEU A 94 29.52 -2.67 5.98
N PRO A 95 30.08 -1.47 6.23
CA PRO A 95 30.06 -0.86 7.56
C PRO A 95 28.66 -0.80 8.21
N HIS A 96 27.65 -0.38 7.45
CA HIS A 96 26.27 -0.29 7.95
C HIS A 96 25.64 -1.67 8.24
N GLN A 97 26.09 -2.72 7.53
CA GLN A 97 25.65 -4.09 7.81
C GLN A 97 26.34 -4.62 9.08
N ALA A 98 27.64 -4.32 9.26
CA ALA A 98 28.38 -4.68 10.46
C ALA A 98 27.77 -4.06 11.72
N GLU A 99 27.44 -2.76 11.67
CA GLU A 99 26.79 -2.07 12.81
C GLU A 99 25.48 -2.76 13.23
N VAL A 100 24.65 -3.20 12.28
CA VAL A 100 23.39 -3.90 12.58
C VAL A 100 23.64 -5.31 13.11
N LEU A 101 24.60 -6.04 12.52
CA LEU A 101 24.99 -7.38 12.98
C LEU A 101 25.46 -7.34 14.44
N ASP A 102 26.40 -6.46 14.77
CA ASP A 102 26.94 -6.32 16.13
C ASP A 102 25.85 -5.86 17.12
N ALA A 103 24.98 -4.93 16.70
CA ALA A 103 23.86 -4.52 17.54
C ALA A 103 22.91 -5.69 17.86
N CYS A 104 22.70 -6.65 16.93
CA CYS A 104 21.87 -7.82 17.20
C CYS A 104 22.52 -8.82 18.18
N ALA A 105 23.85 -8.78 18.39
CA ALA A 105 24.48 -9.50 19.48
C ALA A 105 24.20 -8.85 20.84
N GLU A 106 24.31 -7.52 20.91
CA GLU A 106 24.23 -6.73 22.14
C GLU A 106 22.79 -6.41 22.60
N TRP A 107 21.90 -6.12 21.67
CA TRP A 107 20.54 -5.65 21.95
C TRP A 107 19.50 -6.73 21.65
N ASP A 108 18.43 -6.78 22.46
CA ASP A 108 17.32 -7.69 22.22
C ASP A 108 16.37 -7.20 21.12
N ARG A 109 16.35 -5.90 20.86
CA ARG A 109 15.45 -5.28 19.89
C ARG A 109 16.22 -4.31 18.99
N VAL A 110 16.26 -4.64 17.69
CA VAL A 110 16.99 -3.85 16.69
C VAL A 110 16.05 -3.52 15.53
N ALA A 111 16.08 -2.26 15.07
CA ALA A 111 15.33 -1.82 13.91
C ALA A 111 16.22 -1.10 12.92
N MET A 112 16.14 -1.50 11.64
CA MET A 112 16.88 -0.89 10.53
C MET A 112 15.91 -0.22 9.56
N LYS A 113 15.88 1.10 9.59
CA LYS A 113 15.23 1.93 8.58
C LYS A 113 16.26 2.24 7.50
N ALA A 114 16.07 1.74 6.27
CA ALA A 114 17.06 1.94 5.21
C ALA A 114 16.42 2.10 3.83
N ALA A 115 17.09 2.83 2.97
CA ALA A 115 16.70 3.03 1.58
C ALA A 115 16.67 1.72 0.77
N ASN A 116 16.15 1.81 -0.46
CA ASN A 116 16.18 0.67 -1.39
C ASN A 116 17.62 0.32 -1.79
N GLY A 117 17.91 -0.97 -1.96
CA GLY A 117 19.21 -1.46 -2.40
C GLY A 117 20.31 -1.45 -1.33
N MET A 118 20.01 -1.17 -0.06
CA MET A 118 21.00 -1.14 1.03
C MET A 118 21.35 -2.52 1.63
N GLY A 119 20.92 -3.63 1.02
CA GLY A 119 21.24 -4.98 1.47
C GLY A 119 20.54 -5.43 2.75
N LYS A 120 19.34 -4.88 3.04
CA LYS A 120 18.54 -5.20 4.23
C LYS A 120 18.26 -6.70 4.38
N ASP A 121 17.74 -7.32 3.33
CA ASP A 121 17.38 -8.74 3.36
C ASP A 121 18.61 -9.64 3.46
N THR A 122 19.73 -9.25 2.83
CA THR A 122 21.03 -9.93 2.96
C THR A 122 21.52 -9.91 4.42
N THR A 123 21.44 -8.76 5.11
CA THR A 123 21.81 -8.64 6.53
C THR A 123 20.92 -9.54 7.41
N CYS A 124 19.61 -9.55 7.16
CA CYS A 124 18.69 -10.43 7.88
C CYS A 124 18.92 -11.93 7.57
N ALA A 125 19.30 -12.27 6.35
CA ALA A 125 19.65 -13.65 5.99
C ALA A 125 20.89 -14.13 6.75
N TRP A 126 21.93 -13.30 6.84
CA TRP A 126 23.14 -13.61 7.61
C TRP A 126 22.85 -13.74 9.11
N LEU A 127 22.01 -12.86 9.67
CA LEU A 127 21.55 -12.94 11.06
C LEU A 127 20.77 -14.23 11.33
N THR A 128 19.94 -14.66 10.39
CA THR A 128 19.16 -15.90 10.51
C THR A 128 20.07 -17.10 10.68
N GLU A 129 21.09 -17.26 9.83
CA GLU A 129 22.01 -18.38 9.90
C GLU A 129 22.92 -18.30 11.14
N TRP A 130 23.49 -17.10 11.42
CA TRP A 130 24.30 -16.88 12.61
C TRP A 130 23.56 -17.25 13.89
N PHE A 131 22.34 -16.75 14.09
CA PHE A 131 21.57 -17.01 15.31
C PHE A 131 21.21 -18.48 15.44
N LEU A 132 20.80 -19.10 14.34
CA LEU A 132 20.46 -20.52 14.29
C LEU A 132 21.66 -21.40 14.64
N MET A 133 22.83 -21.15 14.07
CA MET A 133 24.00 -22.02 14.20
C MET A 133 24.76 -21.83 15.50
N THR A 134 24.67 -20.67 16.13
CA THR A 134 25.42 -20.35 17.36
C THR A 134 24.67 -20.68 18.65
N ARG A 135 23.36 -20.99 18.58
CA ARG A 135 22.51 -21.21 19.76
C ARG A 135 21.74 -22.52 19.66
N PRO A 136 21.97 -23.47 20.60
CA PRO A 136 21.25 -24.77 20.58
C PRO A 136 19.73 -24.59 20.65
N HIS A 137 19.00 -25.33 19.86
CA HIS A 137 17.53 -25.33 19.82
C HIS A 137 16.92 -23.93 19.54
N ALA A 138 17.65 -23.09 18.82
CA ALA A 138 17.15 -21.78 18.39
C ALA A 138 15.99 -21.92 17.42
N LYS A 139 15.04 -21.00 17.51
CA LYS A 139 14.02 -20.79 16.48
C LYS A 139 14.13 -19.39 15.91
N VAL A 140 14.04 -19.27 14.58
CA VAL A 140 14.08 -17.98 13.86
C VAL A 140 12.86 -17.86 12.94
N PRO A 141 11.68 -17.51 13.50
CA PRO A 141 10.53 -17.18 12.68
C PRO A 141 10.72 -15.86 11.94
N SER A 142 10.29 -15.80 10.68
CA SER A 142 10.35 -14.61 9.85
C SER A 142 9.02 -14.30 9.19
N THR A 143 8.64 -13.02 9.18
CA THR A 143 7.36 -12.56 8.64
C THR A 143 7.46 -11.19 7.97
N SER A 144 6.40 -10.84 7.23
CA SER A 144 6.18 -9.53 6.57
C SER A 144 4.67 -9.29 6.47
N GLY A 145 4.26 -8.09 6.16
CA GLY A 145 2.85 -7.79 5.84
C GLY A 145 2.29 -8.61 4.67
N VAL A 146 3.14 -9.07 3.75
CA VAL A 146 2.75 -9.92 2.61
C VAL A 146 3.71 -11.10 2.52
N PHE A 147 3.20 -12.32 2.66
CA PHE A 147 4.04 -13.55 2.63
C PHE A 147 4.88 -13.71 1.36
N ARG A 148 4.39 -13.22 0.22
CA ARG A 148 5.18 -13.23 -1.02
C ARG A 148 6.54 -12.55 -0.84
N GLN A 149 6.61 -11.45 -0.08
CA GLN A 149 7.87 -10.75 0.19
C GLN A 149 8.82 -11.57 1.06
N VAL A 150 8.30 -12.24 2.09
CA VAL A 150 9.09 -13.20 2.90
C VAL A 150 9.76 -14.21 1.99
N ARG A 151 8.99 -14.85 1.11
CA ARG A 151 9.49 -15.92 0.23
C ARG A 151 10.42 -15.42 -0.86
N SER A 152 10.07 -14.29 -1.55
CA SER A 152 10.79 -13.85 -2.75
C SER A 152 11.97 -12.91 -2.47
N ALA A 153 12.03 -12.28 -1.29
CA ALA A 153 13.13 -11.41 -0.90
C ALA A 153 13.99 -12.07 0.18
N LEU A 154 13.52 -12.14 1.43
CA LEU A 154 14.31 -12.65 2.55
C LEU A 154 14.75 -14.12 2.35
N TRP A 155 13.81 -15.03 2.03
CA TRP A 155 14.15 -16.45 1.89
C TRP A 155 14.95 -16.78 0.63
N ALA A 156 14.87 -15.94 -0.40
CA ALA A 156 15.76 -16.04 -1.55
C ALA A 156 17.22 -15.74 -1.13
N GLU A 157 17.43 -14.72 -0.29
CA GLU A 157 18.76 -14.40 0.25
C GLU A 157 19.22 -15.47 1.27
N ILE A 158 18.38 -15.96 2.17
CA ILE A 158 18.73 -17.06 3.09
C ILE A 158 19.21 -18.27 2.29
N ASN A 159 18.45 -18.72 1.30
CA ASN A 159 18.82 -19.87 0.46
C ASN A 159 20.12 -19.63 -0.29
N ARG A 160 20.31 -18.43 -0.86
CA ARG A 160 21.52 -18.05 -1.58
C ARG A 160 22.78 -18.19 -0.73
N TRP A 161 22.74 -17.64 0.49
CA TRP A 161 23.92 -17.59 1.34
C TRP A 161 24.15 -18.90 2.10
N SER A 162 23.09 -19.48 2.67
CA SER A 162 23.24 -20.69 3.49
C SER A 162 23.60 -21.94 2.69
N THR A 163 23.21 -22.04 1.41
CA THR A 163 23.61 -23.18 0.56
C THR A 163 25.11 -23.20 0.25
N THR A 164 25.74 -22.03 0.25
CA THR A 164 27.18 -21.89 -0.04
C THR A 164 28.04 -21.70 1.21
N SER A 165 27.42 -21.52 2.38
CA SER A 165 28.08 -21.39 3.68
C SER A 165 28.89 -22.64 4.06
N LEU A 166 29.90 -22.48 4.91
CA LEU A 166 30.61 -23.62 5.49
C LEU A 166 29.74 -24.46 6.42
N SER A 167 28.65 -23.89 6.97
CA SER A 167 27.66 -24.60 7.79
C SER A 167 26.64 -25.41 6.98
N SER A 168 26.55 -25.23 5.67
CA SER A 168 25.61 -25.91 4.77
C SER A 168 25.52 -27.45 4.96
N PRO A 169 26.59 -28.21 5.19
CA PRO A 169 26.51 -29.65 5.43
C PRO A 169 25.68 -30.04 6.67
N LEU A 170 25.55 -29.12 7.64
CA LEU A 170 24.79 -29.31 8.88
C LEU A 170 23.31 -28.90 8.75
N LEU A 171 22.95 -28.27 7.65
CA LEU A 171 21.62 -27.68 7.44
C LEU A 171 20.81 -28.49 6.43
N ASP A 172 19.51 -28.59 6.67
CA ASP A 172 18.50 -28.96 5.70
C ASP A 172 17.76 -27.69 5.29
N ILE A 173 17.88 -27.31 4.00
CA ILE A 173 17.46 -26.00 3.49
C ILE A 173 16.35 -26.23 2.47
N LEU A 174 15.14 -25.75 2.81
CA LEU A 174 13.95 -25.75 1.96
C LEU A 174 13.61 -24.32 1.54
N ASN A 175 12.58 -24.15 0.67
CA ASN A 175 12.20 -22.84 0.13
C ASN A 175 11.92 -21.75 1.18
N THR A 176 11.29 -22.11 2.30
CA THR A 176 10.94 -21.18 3.39
C THR A 176 11.17 -21.80 4.77
N ARG A 177 12.04 -22.80 4.85
CA ARG A 177 12.44 -23.41 6.11
C ARG A 177 13.89 -23.88 6.04
N MET A 178 14.64 -23.64 7.10
CA MET A 178 16.01 -24.12 7.28
C MET A 178 16.11 -24.75 8.66
N SER A 179 16.61 -25.97 8.76
CA SER A 179 16.72 -26.69 10.03
C SER A 179 18.09 -27.33 10.20
N VAL A 180 18.49 -27.53 11.45
CA VAL A 180 19.69 -28.29 11.76
C VAL A 180 19.40 -29.78 11.66
N LYS A 181 20.17 -30.51 10.85
CA LYS A 181 19.99 -31.94 10.59
C LYS A 181 20.00 -32.75 11.88
N GLY A 182 18.99 -33.61 12.03
CA GLY A 182 18.76 -34.41 13.22
C GLY A 182 17.99 -33.70 14.34
N PHE A 183 17.64 -32.43 14.16
CA PHE A 183 16.89 -31.61 15.14
C PHE A 183 15.78 -30.81 14.47
N GLU A 184 15.27 -31.25 13.34
CA GLU A 184 14.39 -30.49 12.42
C GLU A 184 13.12 -29.96 13.09
N ALA A 185 12.61 -30.65 14.12
CA ALA A 185 11.41 -30.23 14.86
C ALA A 185 11.67 -29.13 15.90
N ALA A 186 12.89 -29.04 16.42
CA ALA A 186 13.20 -28.20 17.59
C ALA A 186 14.18 -27.06 17.30
N TRP A 187 14.92 -27.13 16.19
CA TRP A 187 16.01 -26.21 15.88
C TRP A 187 15.94 -25.78 14.40
N PHE A 188 15.24 -24.67 14.15
CA PHE A 188 14.93 -24.26 12.79
C PHE A 188 14.68 -22.74 12.63
N ALA A 189 14.81 -22.28 11.40
CA ALA A 189 14.27 -21.00 10.93
C ALA A 189 13.12 -21.29 9.96
N GLU A 190 12.07 -20.49 9.97
CA GLU A 190 11.00 -20.59 8.98
C GLU A 190 10.27 -19.28 8.70
N GLY A 191 9.79 -19.14 7.46
CA GLY A 191 8.90 -18.06 7.05
C GLY A 191 7.44 -18.41 7.31
N PHE A 192 6.70 -17.52 7.95
CA PHE A 192 5.27 -17.72 8.19
C PHE A 192 4.44 -16.54 7.69
N THR A 193 3.17 -16.80 7.41
CA THR A 193 2.22 -15.79 6.97
C THR A 193 1.69 -15.02 8.18
N ALA A 194 1.74 -13.70 8.14
CA ALA A 194 1.15 -12.83 9.16
C ALA A 194 -0.38 -12.69 8.99
N ASP A 195 -1.09 -13.81 8.78
CA ASP A 195 -2.54 -13.87 8.58
C ASP A 195 -3.32 -14.14 9.88
N SER A 196 -2.65 -14.53 10.96
CA SER A 196 -3.24 -14.69 12.27
C SER A 196 -2.24 -14.42 13.41
N GLU A 197 -2.72 -13.77 14.46
CA GLU A 197 -1.95 -13.52 15.69
C GLU A 197 -1.50 -14.84 16.33
N GLN A 198 -2.33 -15.88 16.28
CA GLN A 198 -2.04 -17.20 16.87
C GLN A 198 -0.80 -17.86 16.26
N LYS A 199 -0.55 -17.69 14.96
CA LYS A 199 0.67 -18.20 14.33
C LYS A 199 1.91 -17.46 14.82
N ALA A 200 1.81 -16.13 15.00
CA ALA A 200 2.91 -15.34 15.51
C ALA A 200 3.18 -15.61 17.00
N GLU A 201 2.16 -15.87 17.84
CA GLU A 201 2.33 -16.24 19.24
C GLU A 201 2.89 -17.65 19.46
N GLY A 202 2.75 -18.56 18.47
CA GLY A 202 3.05 -19.99 18.61
C GLY A 202 4.53 -20.38 18.72
N TYR A 203 5.47 -19.45 18.59
CA TYR A 203 6.89 -19.75 18.66
C TYR A 203 7.45 -19.52 20.05
N HIS A 204 7.82 -20.63 20.70
CA HIS A 204 8.51 -20.62 21.99
C HIS A 204 9.81 -21.42 21.88
N ALA A 205 10.92 -20.85 22.32
CA ALA A 205 12.23 -21.50 22.36
C ALA A 205 13.11 -20.87 23.45
N PRO A 206 14.13 -21.60 23.94
CA PRO A 206 15.15 -21.00 24.83
C PRO A 206 15.88 -19.84 24.14
N HIS A 207 16.05 -19.90 22.82
CA HIS A 207 16.65 -18.88 21.99
C HIS A 207 15.70 -18.58 20.82
N LEU A 208 15.15 -17.38 20.79
CA LEU A 208 14.16 -16.96 19.79
C LEU A 208 14.62 -15.64 19.15
N LEU A 209 14.65 -15.59 17.82
CA LEU A 209 14.88 -14.38 17.05
C LEU A 209 13.76 -14.22 16.02
N TYR A 210 12.93 -13.20 16.17
CA TYR A 210 11.99 -12.80 15.12
C TYR A 210 12.68 -11.91 14.10
N ILE A 211 12.52 -12.23 12.81
CA ILE A 211 12.89 -11.36 11.69
C ILE A 211 11.60 -10.78 11.08
N VAL A 212 11.43 -9.47 11.15
CA VAL A 212 10.29 -8.75 10.59
C VAL A 212 10.77 -7.93 9.40
N THR A 213 10.56 -8.45 8.18
CA THR A 213 10.93 -7.76 6.93
C THR A 213 9.77 -6.95 6.40
N GLU A 214 10.04 -5.84 5.71
CA GLU A 214 9.04 -4.85 5.31
C GLU A 214 8.09 -4.47 6.46
N ALA A 215 8.70 -4.20 7.60
CA ALA A 215 8.06 -4.01 8.91
C ALA A 215 7.00 -2.90 8.92
N LYS A 216 7.10 -1.90 8.00
CA LYS A 216 6.10 -0.85 7.81
C LYS A 216 4.70 -1.37 7.48
N SER A 217 4.62 -2.57 6.86
CA SER A 217 3.37 -3.16 6.37
C SER A 217 2.78 -4.21 7.30
N VAL A 218 3.43 -4.51 8.42
CA VAL A 218 2.98 -5.50 9.39
C VAL A 218 1.90 -4.90 10.28
N ALA A 219 0.75 -5.58 10.36
CA ALA A 219 -0.39 -5.13 11.16
C ALA A 219 -0.07 -5.11 12.67
N GLU A 220 -0.69 -4.19 13.40
CA GLU A 220 -0.46 -3.99 14.84
C GLU A 220 -0.73 -5.26 15.66
N GLY A 221 -1.77 -6.03 15.34
CA GLY A 221 -2.06 -7.31 16.01
C GLY A 221 -0.92 -8.31 15.90
N ILE A 222 -0.23 -8.37 14.75
CA ILE A 222 0.94 -9.24 14.56
C ILE A 222 2.14 -8.75 15.38
N TRP A 223 2.36 -7.43 15.45
CA TRP A 223 3.38 -6.87 16.34
C TRP A 223 3.14 -7.22 17.80
N ASN A 224 1.89 -7.08 18.26
CA ASN A 224 1.49 -7.45 19.63
C ASN A 224 1.72 -8.94 19.90
N ALA A 225 1.44 -9.81 18.94
CA ALA A 225 1.69 -11.25 19.05
C ALA A 225 3.20 -11.57 19.15
N ILE A 226 4.04 -10.92 18.33
CA ILE A 226 5.51 -11.03 18.40
C ILE A 226 6.03 -10.56 19.76
N PHE A 227 5.56 -9.43 20.28
CA PHE A 227 5.97 -8.93 21.60
C PHE A 227 5.61 -9.88 22.72
N LYS A 228 4.42 -10.50 22.68
CA LYS A 228 4.00 -11.52 23.64
C LYS A 228 4.85 -12.80 23.56
N ALA A 229 5.27 -13.20 22.36
CA ALA A 229 6.14 -14.37 22.19
C ALA A 229 7.58 -14.13 22.68
N CYS A 230 8.08 -12.88 22.59
CA CYS A 230 9.44 -12.49 22.96
C CYS A 230 9.57 -11.95 24.40
N THR A 231 9.09 -12.71 25.39
CA THR A 231 9.15 -12.32 26.82
C THR A 231 10.30 -12.94 27.59
N GLY A 232 10.96 -13.96 27.04
CA GLY A 232 12.11 -14.63 27.65
C GLY A 232 13.37 -13.78 27.56
N GLU A 233 14.27 -13.93 28.54
CA GLU A 233 15.60 -13.31 28.52
C GLU A 233 16.40 -13.80 27.30
N GLY A 234 17.04 -12.89 26.56
CA GLY A 234 17.80 -13.20 25.34
C GLY A 234 16.95 -13.51 24.11
N ASN A 235 15.62 -13.37 24.17
CA ASN A 235 14.77 -13.39 22.99
C ASN A 235 14.88 -12.07 22.23
N LYS A 236 15.06 -12.15 20.91
CA LYS A 236 15.44 -11.00 20.09
C LYS A 236 14.41 -10.73 18.97
N ILE A 237 14.32 -9.45 18.58
CA ILE A 237 13.53 -9.02 17.43
C ILE A 237 14.44 -8.15 16.55
N MET A 238 14.55 -8.54 15.28
CA MET A 238 15.15 -7.70 14.23
C MET A 238 14.06 -7.28 13.25
N SER A 239 13.86 -5.98 13.06
CA SER A 239 12.93 -5.43 12.10
C SER A 239 13.64 -4.57 11.06
N GLN A 240 13.21 -4.67 9.80
CA GLN A 240 13.75 -3.81 8.74
C GLN A 240 12.67 -3.38 7.74
N SER A 241 12.80 -2.17 7.23
CA SER A 241 11.95 -1.66 6.15
C SER A 241 12.53 -0.43 5.47
N VAL A 242 12.07 -0.17 4.24
CA VAL A 242 12.01 1.19 3.71
C VAL A 242 10.90 1.93 4.47
N PRO A 243 11.09 3.20 4.89
CA PRO A 243 10.04 3.95 5.58
C PRO A 243 8.78 4.10 4.73
N GLY A 244 7.63 4.15 5.39
CA GLY A 244 6.34 4.51 4.80
C GLY A 244 5.86 5.86 5.33
N GLY A 245 4.56 5.99 5.59
CA GLY A 245 3.96 7.13 6.29
C GLY A 245 4.35 7.17 7.78
N GLU A 246 4.09 8.30 8.43
CA GLU A 246 4.33 8.50 9.88
C GLU A 246 3.24 7.80 10.72
N THR A 247 3.05 6.51 10.46
CA THR A 247 2.03 5.67 11.11
C THR A 247 2.54 4.24 11.32
N GLY A 248 1.91 3.52 12.25
CA GLY A 248 2.18 2.10 12.53
C GLY A 248 3.37 1.86 13.45
N GLU A 249 3.51 0.62 13.92
CA GLU A 249 4.49 0.27 14.95
C GLU A 249 5.93 0.52 14.51
N PHE A 250 6.28 0.22 13.25
CA PHE A 250 7.63 0.49 12.74
C PHE A 250 8.02 1.98 12.75
N PHE A 251 7.05 2.88 12.49
CA PHE A 251 7.27 4.31 12.66
C PHE A 251 7.53 4.66 14.12
N HIS A 252 6.69 4.18 15.05
CA HIS A 252 6.85 4.46 16.49
C HIS A 252 8.19 3.96 17.04
N ILE A 253 8.65 2.80 16.58
CA ILE A 253 9.97 2.27 16.90
C ILE A 253 11.07 3.24 16.42
N CYS A 254 11.07 3.59 15.14
CA CYS A 254 12.13 4.40 14.54
C CYS A 254 12.07 5.88 14.93
N ALA A 255 10.91 6.42 15.34
CA ALA A 255 10.74 7.78 15.84
C ALA A 255 11.21 7.97 17.29
N GLY A 256 11.68 6.90 17.95
CA GLY A 256 12.17 6.94 19.32
C GLY A 256 11.08 6.84 20.39
N ASN A 257 9.85 6.47 20.01
CA ASN A 257 8.75 6.26 20.96
C ASN A 257 8.89 4.95 21.75
N ARG A 258 9.81 4.07 21.33
CA ARG A 258 10.15 2.80 21.96
C ARG A 258 11.61 2.82 22.42
N ARG A 259 11.83 3.04 23.71
CA ARG A 259 13.18 3.24 24.30
C ARG A 259 14.04 1.98 24.38
N ASP A 260 13.43 0.82 24.31
CA ASP A 260 14.07 -0.50 24.37
C ASP A 260 14.58 -1.00 23.00
N TRP A 261 14.52 -0.15 21.96
CA TRP A 261 14.99 -0.47 20.63
C TRP A 261 16.28 0.28 20.25
N LYS A 262 17.23 -0.46 19.70
CA LYS A 262 18.37 0.11 18.96
C LYS A 262 17.95 0.36 17.53
N THR A 263 17.93 1.61 17.09
CA THR A 263 17.44 1.99 15.77
C THR A 263 18.56 2.52 14.89
N PHE A 264 18.52 2.16 13.60
CA PHE A 264 19.45 2.62 12.58
C PHE A 264 18.71 3.26 11.41
N SER A 265 19.37 4.23 10.76
CA SER A 265 18.85 4.90 9.58
C SER A 265 19.93 5.02 8.51
N TYR A 266 19.75 4.32 7.39
CA TYR A 266 20.73 4.26 6.31
C TYR A 266 20.13 4.78 4.99
N PRO A 267 20.33 6.08 4.67
CA PRO A 267 20.01 6.63 3.35
C PRO A 267 20.96 6.06 2.28
N ALA A 268 20.47 5.90 1.06
CA ALA A 268 21.29 5.50 -0.08
C ALA A 268 22.09 6.67 -0.70
N ALA A 269 21.74 7.91 -0.34
CA ALA A 269 22.44 9.10 -0.79
C ALA A 269 22.48 10.19 0.26
N ALA A 270 23.50 11.02 0.18
CA ALA A 270 23.67 12.23 0.97
C ALA A 270 23.77 13.46 0.05
N LYS A 271 23.37 14.62 0.55
CA LYS A 271 23.47 15.87 -0.20
C LYS A 271 24.95 16.16 -0.55
N ASN A 272 25.19 16.45 -1.81
CA ASN A 272 26.53 16.79 -2.28
C ASN A 272 26.93 18.19 -1.76
N PRO A 273 27.94 18.32 -0.92
CA PRO A 273 28.35 19.63 -0.38
C PRO A 273 28.89 20.59 -1.43
N ALA A 274 29.36 20.07 -2.56
CA ALA A 274 29.85 20.88 -3.68
C ALA A 274 28.75 21.36 -4.64
N TRP A 275 27.51 20.91 -4.46
CA TRP A 275 26.39 21.28 -5.31
C TRP A 275 25.78 22.62 -4.86
N THR A 276 25.50 23.50 -5.85
CA THR A 276 24.77 24.76 -5.67
C THR A 276 23.68 24.85 -6.74
N GLU A 277 22.76 25.78 -6.61
CA GLU A 277 21.70 26.02 -7.61
C GLU A 277 22.25 26.43 -8.99
N GLN A 278 23.46 26.96 -9.04
CA GLN A 278 24.17 27.34 -10.26
C GLN A 278 25.03 26.19 -10.82
N SER A 279 25.06 25.05 -10.15
CA SER A 279 25.87 23.90 -10.60
C SER A 279 25.36 23.37 -11.95
N PRO A 280 26.28 23.03 -12.89
CA PRO A 280 25.88 22.42 -14.15
C PRO A 280 25.20 21.07 -13.92
N ARG A 281 24.33 20.64 -14.85
CA ARG A 281 23.57 19.36 -14.77
C ARG A 281 24.44 18.12 -14.60
N SER A 282 25.72 18.20 -14.95
CA SER A 282 26.70 17.13 -14.74
C SER A 282 27.09 16.93 -13.28
N VAL A 283 26.80 17.88 -12.40
CA VAL A 283 27.08 17.79 -10.95
C VAL A 283 25.82 17.34 -10.24
N SER A 284 25.82 16.12 -9.73
CA SER A 284 24.68 15.54 -9.00
C SER A 284 24.46 16.26 -7.67
N LYS A 285 23.19 16.57 -7.36
CA LYS A 285 22.76 17.19 -6.11
C LYS A 285 22.97 16.27 -4.90
N TYR A 286 22.87 14.97 -5.10
CA TYR A 286 23.09 13.94 -4.09
C TYR A 286 24.14 12.93 -4.58
N LEU A 287 24.96 12.43 -3.67
CA LEU A 287 25.96 11.41 -3.93
C LEU A 287 25.59 10.12 -3.21
N THR A 288 25.83 8.98 -3.86
CA THR A 288 25.60 7.68 -3.22
C THR A 288 26.45 7.49 -1.97
N THR A 289 25.85 6.88 -0.94
CA THR A 289 26.51 6.50 0.34
C THR A 289 26.87 5.03 0.40
N SER A 290 26.48 4.23 -0.61
CA SER A 290 26.69 2.79 -0.61
C SER A 290 27.11 2.30 -2.00
N PRO A 291 28.08 1.38 -2.09
CA PRO A 291 28.46 0.77 -3.35
C PRO A 291 27.38 -0.12 -3.97
N LEU A 292 26.32 -0.45 -3.19
CA LEU A 292 25.19 -1.27 -3.65
C LEU A 292 24.19 -0.46 -4.49
N VAL A 293 24.25 0.88 -4.47
CA VAL A 293 23.30 1.75 -5.16
C VAL A 293 24.04 2.62 -6.18
N SER A 294 23.60 2.57 -7.44
CA SER A 294 24.21 3.37 -8.50
C SER A 294 23.78 4.84 -8.43
N GLN A 295 24.70 5.76 -8.79
CA GLN A 295 24.40 7.18 -8.90
C GLN A 295 23.30 7.47 -9.92
N THR A 296 23.24 6.70 -11.01
CA THR A 296 22.17 6.79 -12.03
C THR A 296 20.79 6.56 -11.41
N SER A 297 20.62 5.50 -10.60
CA SER A 297 19.35 5.22 -9.95
C SER A 297 18.92 6.33 -8.97
N ILE A 298 19.87 7.01 -8.34
CA ILE A 298 19.57 8.17 -7.47
C ILE A 298 19.08 9.34 -8.32
N ASN A 299 19.78 9.66 -9.43
CA ASN A 299 19.42 10.76 -10.31
C ASN A 299 18.04 10.57 -10.95
N GLU A 300 17.72 9.36 -11.42
CA GLU A 300 16.39 9.03 -11.97
C GLU A 300 15.25 9.27 -10.95
N LYS A 301 15.49 8.98 -9.67
CA LYS A 301 14.48 9.21 -8.63
C LYS A 301 14.34 10.69 -8.25
N ILE A 302 15.42 11.48 -8.36
CA ILE A 302 15.36 12.94 -8.21
C ILE A 302 14.52 13.56 -9.33
N GLU A 303 14.70 13.10 -10.58
CA GLU A 303 13.93 13.57 -11.74
C GLU A 303 12.42 13.30 -11.61
N LYS A 304 12.04 12.22 -10.89
CA LYS A 304 10.64 11.92 -10.56
C LYS A 304 10.05 12.76 -9.43
N GLY A 305 10.84 13.63 -8.82
CA GLY A 305 10.44 14.54 -7.76
C GLY A 305 11.19 14.30 -6.44
N GLU A 306 11.94 15.31 -6.01
CA GLU A 306 12.76 15.26 -4.79
C GLU A 306 11.92 15.12 -3.50
N ASP A 307 10.72 15.70 -3.49
CA ASP A 307 9.78 15.60 -2.36
C ASP A 307 8.86 14.37 -2.45
N GLY A 308 8.94 13.63 -3.55
CA GLY A 308 8.12 12.46 -3.77
C GLY A 308 8.53 11.25 -2.90
N PRO A 309 7.60 10.29 -2.70
CA PRO A 309 7.82 9.12 -1.87
C PRO A 309 8.99 8.27 -2.34
N LEU A 310 9.21 8.15 -3.65
CA LEU A 310 10.31 7.37 -4.22
C LEU A 310 11.68 7.91 -3.83
N PHE A 311 11.83 9.24 -3.71
CA PHE A 311 13.09 9.84 -3.31
C PHE A 311 13.21 9.92 -1.79
N ARG A 312 12.20 10.47 -1.09
CA ARG A 312 12.26 10.64 0.37
C ARG A 312 12.38 9.32 1.12
N ALA A 313 11.50 8.36 0.85
CA ALA A 313 11.53 7.06 1.51
C ALA A 313 12.57 6.12 0.85
N GLY A 314 12.55 6.00 -0.47
CA GLY A 314 13.35 5.04 -1.20
C GLY A 314 14.83 5.38 -1.35
N VAL A 315 15.23 6.66 -1.21
CA VAL A 315 16.63 7.11 -1.29
C VAL A 315 17.12 7.68 0.03
N LEU A 316 16.38 8.61 0.65
CA LEU A 316 16.81 9.27 1.88
C LEU A 316 16.45 8.52 3.16
N ALA A 317 15.73 7.41 3.06
CA ALA A 317 15.23 6.63 4.20
C ALA A 317 14.46 7.51 5.20
N GLN A 318 13.64 8.44 4.71
CA GLN A 318 12.82 9.34 5.51
C GLN A 318 11.36 8.86 5.52
N PHE A 319 10.70 8.95 6.67
CA PHE A 319 9.26 8.78 6.73
C PHE A 319 8.56 9.89 5.96
N LEU A 320 7.41 9.55 5.39
CA LEU A 320 6.59 10.48 4.61
C LEU A 320 5.65 11.22 5.56
N PRO A 321 5.74 12.54 5.66
CA PRO A 321 4.93 13.31 6.60
C PRO A 321 3.45 13.18 6.28
N GLN A 322 2.61 13.17 7.31
CA GLN A 322 1.19 13.40 7.13
C GLN A 322 0.98 14.87 6.80
N SER A 323 0.45 15.14 5.61
CA SER A 323 0.11 16.51 5.22
C SER A 323 -1.29 16.86 5.76
N ASN A 324 -1.36 17.91 6.58
CA ASN A 324 -2.63 18.58 6.90
C ASN A 324 -3.00 19.65 5.86
N GLU A 325 -2.16 19.83 4.83
CA GLU A 325 -2.39 20.77 3.77
C GLU A 325 -3.39 20.24 2.75
N ALA A 326 -4.14 21.14 2.14
CA ALA A 326 -5.02 20.82 1.04
C ALA A 326 -4.22 20.19 -0.12
N LEU A 327 -4.82 19.20 -0.79
CA LEU A 327 -4.20 18.55 -1.97
C LEU A 327 -3.93 19.60 -3.08
N ILE A 328 -4.86 20.55 -3.27
CA ILE A 328 -4.72 21.67 -4.19
C ILE A 328 -4.81 22.97 -3.38
N SER A 329 -3.78 23.79 -3.43
CA SER A 329 -3.76 25.04 -2.68
C SER A 329 -4.79 26.04 -3.20
N LEU A 330 -5.34 26.88 -2.33
CA LEU A 330 -6.27 27.95 -2.72
C LEU A 330 -5.69 28.83 -3.83
N ARG A 331 -4.42 29.21 -3.70
CA ARG A 331 -3.72 30.01 -4.72
C ARG A 331 -3.69 29.33 -6.09
N THR A 332 -3.49 28.03 -6.12
CA THR A 332 -3.46 27.25 -7.36
C THR A 332 -4.85 27.20 -8.01
N VAL A 333 -5.91 27.02 -7.19
CA VAL A 333 -7.30 27.01 -7.68
C VAL A 333 -7.68 28.39 -8.22
N GLU A 334 -7.37 29.46 -7.51
CA GLU A 334 -7.65 30.85 -7.94
C GLU A 334 -6.92 31.21 -9.25
N ALA A 335 -5.67 30.78 -9.41
CA ALA A 335 -4.94 30.97 -10.66
C ALA A 335 -5.57 30.18 -11.84
N ALA A 336 -6.16 29.01 -11.58
CA ALA A 336 -6.87 28.24 -12.61
C ALA A 336 -8.27 28.84 -12.93
N MET A 337 -8.86 29.60 -12.02
CA MET A 337 -10.15 30.30 -12.16
C MET A 337 -10.01 31.73 -12.70
N ASP A 338 -8.80 32.18 -13.01
CA ASP A 338 -8.54 33.55 -13.48
C ASP A 338 -9.38 33.92 -14.71
N LEU A 339 -10.20 34.96 -14.57
CA LEU A 339 -11.20 35.35 -15.57
C LEU A 339 -10.55 35.82 -16.87
N GLU A 340 -9.49 36.64 -16.78
CA GLU A 340 -8.84 37.19 -17.98
C GLU A 340 -8.24 36.07 -18.82
N ARG A 341 -7.55 35.13 -18.18
CA ARG A 341 -7.01 33.93 -18.80
C ARG A 341 -8.13 33.11 -19.46
N ARG A 342 -9.25 32.91 -18.79
CA ARG A 342 -10.40 32.16 -19.30
C ARG A 342 -11.00 32.81 -20.55
N VAL A 343 -11.16 34.12 -20.55
CA VAL A 343 -11.67 34.87 -21.71
C VAL A 343 -10.74 34.73 -22.91
N VAL A 344 -9.43 34.83 -22.72
CA VAL A 344 -8.44 34.67 -23.78
C VAL A 344 -8.48 33.22 -24.34
N LEU A 345 -8.50 32.21 -23.46
CA LEU A 345 -8.58 30.80 -23.88
C LEU A 345 -9.87 30.51 -24.65
N MET A 346 -11.02 31.03 -24.20
CA MET A 346 -12.30 30.87 -24.90
C MET A 346 -12.28 31.52 -26.27
N ALA A 347 -11.75 32.75 -26.37
CA ALA A 347 -11.61 33.43 -27.66
C ALA A 347 -10.71 32.68 -28.63
N LEU A 348 -9.60 32.10 -28.14
CA LEU A 348 -8.73 31.23 -28.95
C LEU A 348 -9.45 29.98 -29.43
N LEU A 349 -10.17 29.26 -28.53
CA LEU A 349 -10.94 28.07 -28.89
C LEU A 349 -12.02 28.37 -29.93
N GLN A 350 -12.68 29.55 -29.86
CA GLN A 350 -13.69 29.98 -30.82
C GLN A 350 -13.08 30.41 -32.15
N ALA A 351 -11.91 31.02 -32.14
CA ALA A 351 -11.20 31.50 -33.33
C ALA A 351 -10.50 30.37 -34.12
N TRP A 352 -10.38 29.17 -33.55
CA TRP A 352 -9.69 28.04 -34.18
C TRP A 352 -10.48 27.58 -35.43
N PRO A 353 -9.83 27.38 -36.58
CA PRO A 353 -10.49 26.92 -37.80
C PRO A 353 -11.24 25.58 -37.58
N GLU A 354 -12.38 25.40 -38.22
CA GLU A 354 -13.19 24.17 -38.05
C GLU A 354 -12.44 22.86 -38.36
N MET A 355 -11.49 22.89 -39.29
CA MET A 355 -10.63 21.74 -39.62
C MET A 355 -9.71 21.34 -38.47
N GLU A 356 -9.29 22.28 -37.62
CA GLU A 356 -8.43 22.02 -36.46
C GLU A 356 -9.24 21.71 -35.20
N ARG A 357 -10.53 22.08 -35.16
CA ARG A 357 -11.45 21.72 -34.05
C ARG A 357 -11.65 20.21 -33.91
N ASN A 358 -11.42 19.43 -34.96
CA ASN A 358 -11.46 17.96 -34.88
C ASN A 358 -10.31 17.37 -34.02
N ASN A 359 -9.26 18.13 -33.76
CA ASN A 359 -8.15 17.76 -32.90
C ASN A 359 -8.34 18.19 -31.43
N VAL A 360 -9.40 18.97 -31.13
CA VAL A 360 -9.72 19.37 -29.76
C VAL A 360 -10.34 18.18 -29.02
N SER A 361 -9.75 17.80 -27.89
CA SER A 361 -10.31 16.76 -27.01
C SER A 361 -11.51 17.30 -26.25
N ARG A 362 -12.73 16.92 -26.68
CA ARG A 362 -13.99 17.20 -26.00
C ARG A 362 -14.43 16.00 -25.20
N GLU A 363 -14.57 16.18 -23.90
CA GLU A 363 -14.94 15.08 -23.02
C GLU A 363 -15.88 15.57 -21.92
N ILE A 364 -16.72 14.65 -21.43
CA ILE A 364 -17.65 14.91 -20.32
C ILE A 364 -17.29 13.98 -19.16
N GLY A 365 -17.29 14.52 -17.94
CA GLY A 365 -17.26 13.76 -16.69
C GLY A 365 -18.61 13.89 -15.99
N VAL A 366 -19.11 12.80 -15.44
CA VAL A 366 -20.38 12.76 -14.71
C VAL A 366 -20.18 12.11 -13.36
N ASP A 367 -20.35 12.88 -12.28
CA ASP A 367 -20.50 12.36 -10.93
C ASP A 367 -21.97 12.16 -10.61
N VAL A 368 -22.34 10.95 -10.16
CA VAL A 368 -23.74 10.54 -10.00
C VAL A 368 -24.08 10.46 -8.51
N ALA A 369 -24.89 11.39 -8.04
CA ALA A 369 -25.37 11.38 -6.66
C ALA A 369 -26.44 10.31 -6.41
N ARG A 370 -26.45 9.76 -5.18
CA ARG A 370 -27.58 8.98 -4.67
C ARG A 370 -28.73 9.93 -4.30
N PHE A 371 -29.95 9.37 -4.19
CA PHE A 371 -31.06 10.11 -3.58
C PHE A 371 -30.67 10.60 -2.19
N GLY A 372 -30.60 11.91 -1.97
CA GLY A 372 -30.17 12.56 -0.74
C GLY A 372 -29.65 13.98 -0.99
N ASP A 373 -28.77 14.43 -0.13
CA ASP A 373 -28.26 15.81 -0.12
C ASP A 373 -27.11 16.07 -1.14
N ASP A 374 -26.63 15.05 -1.88
CA ASP A 374 -25.55 15.20 -2.83
C ASP A 374 -26.06 15.58 -4.24
N ASP A 375 -25.26 16.29 -4.99
CA ASP A 375 -25.57 16.77 -6.33
C ASP A 375 -25.04 15.84 -7.43
N SER A 376 -25.83 15.58 -8.47
CA SER A 376 -25.30 15.02 -9.72
C SER A 376 -24.71 16.14 -10.57
N VAL A 377 -23.48 15.96 -11.02
CA VAL A 377 -22.72 17.02 -11.73
C VAL A 377 -22.21 16.52 -13.07
N ILE A 378 -22.40 17.35 -14.10
CA ILE A 378 -21.83 17.14 -15.44
C ILE A 378 -20.78 18.21 -15.69
N ALA A 379 -19.55 17.80 -15.94
CA ALA A 379 -18.42 18.65 -16.29
C ALA A 379 -18.01 18.45 -17.74
N GLU A 380 -18.11 19.47 -18.55
CA GLU A 380 -17.69 19.51 -19.95
C GLU A 380 -16.32 20.15 -20.07
N ARG A 381 -15.42 19.55 -20.85
CA ARG A 381 -14.11 20.15 -21.12
C ARG A 381 -13.72 20.13 -22.60
N GLU A 382 -13.02 21.16 -23.02
CA GLU A 382 -12.28 21.22 -24.29
C GLU A 382 -10.78 21.37 -23.99
N ASN A 383 -9.97 20.31 -24.25
CA ASN A 383 -8.58 20.24 -23.80
C ASN A 383 -8.46 20.52 -22.29
N GLY A 384 -7.77 21.58 -21.88
CA GLY A 384 -7.64 22.01 -20.49
C GLY A 384 -8.74 22.97 -20.01
N TYR A 385 -9.63 23.43 -20.87
CA TYR A 385 -10.69 24.37 -20.53
C TYR A 385 -11.94 23.64 -20.05
N VAL A 386 -12.39 23.91 -18.82
CA VAL A 386 -13.62 23.37 -18.24
C VAL A 386 -14.73 24.42 -18.37
N HIS A 387 -15.84 24.04 -19.00
CA HIS A 387 -17.03 24.87 -19.12
C HIS A 387 -17.75 25.03 -17.76
N PRO A 388 -18.69 26.01 -17.64
CA PRO A 388 -19.56 26.08 -16.46
C PRO A 388 -20.23 24.74 -16.20
N LEU A 389 -20.25 24.32 -14.92
CA LEU A 389 -20.77 23.00 -14.52
C LEU A 389 -22.28 22.96 -14.59
N ILE A 390 -22.83 21.80 -14.95
CA ILE A 390 -24.26 21.51 -14.93
C ILE A 390 -24.55 20.70 -13.66
N VAL A 391 -25.11 21.38 -12.66
CA VAL A 391 -25.40 20.79 -11.35
C VAL A 391 -26.89 20.50 -11.24
N ARG A 392 -27.25 19.33 -10.78
CA ARG A 392 -28.65 18.88 -10.61
C ARG A 392 -28.84 18.18 -9.28
N HIS A 393 -29.84 18.60 -8.55
CA HIS A 393 -30.24 18.01 -7.27
C HIS A 393 -31.45 17.08 -7.44
N GLY A 394 -31.47 15.93 -6.75
CA GLY A 394 -32.64 15.06 -6.63
C GLY A 394 -33.11 14.37 -7.93
N GLN A 395 -32.24 14.20 -8.93
CA GLN A 395 -32.59 13.51 -10.18
C GLN A 395 -32.49 11.99 -10.05
N ASP A 396 -33.44 11.29 -10.67
CA ASP A 396 -33.30 9.85 -10.88
C ASP A 396 -32.32 9.53 -12.01
N THR A 397 -31.91 8.27 -12.12
CA THR A 397 -30.93 7.80 -13.10
C THR A 397 -31.41 7.98 -14.55
N MET A 398 -32.72 7.90 -14.80
CA MET A 398 -33.30 8.05 -16.15
C MET A 398 -33.32 9.51 -16.58
N GLN A 399 -33.67 10.42 -15.65
CA GLN A 399 -33.65 11.86 -15.87
C GLN A 399 -32.22 12.34 -16.15
N LEU A 400 -31.26 11.90 -15.32
CA LEU A 400 -29.83 12.21 -15.50
C LEU A 400 -29.30 11.66 -16.84
N SER A 401 -29.63 10.42 -17.19
CA SER A 401 -29.26 9.83 -18.48
C SER A 401 -29.85 10.62 -19.66
N GLY A 402 -31.09 11.10 -19.55
CA GLY A 402 -31.73 11.95 -20.54
C GLY A 402 -31.03 13.29 -20.72
N LEU A 403 -30.60 13.92 -19.60
CA LEU A 403 -29.83 15.15 -19.60
C LEU A 403 -28.45 14.95 -20.26
N VAL A 404 -27.71 13.88 -19.88
CA VAL A 404 -26.42 13.55 -20.50
C VAL A 404 -26.55 13.32 -22.01
N VAL A 405 -27.60 12.66 -22.48
CA VAL A 405 -27.89 12.50 -23.93
C VAL A 405 -28.10 13.85 -24.61
N SER A 406 -28.82 14.78 -23.98
CA SER A 406 -28.99 16.14 -24.51
C SER A 406 -27.64 16.87 -24.62
N GLU A 407 -26.78 16.76 -23.59
CA GLU A 407 -25.45 17.38 -23.61
C GLU A 407 -24.51 16.70 -24.63
N ILE A 408 -24.57 15.38 -24.80
CA ILE A 408 -23.85 14.68 -25.89
C ILE A 408 -24.17 15.28 -27.25
N ARG A 409 -25.45 15.51 -27.55
CA ARG A 409 -25.85 16.10 -28.82
C ARG A 409 -25.44 17.56 -29.00
N ARG A 410 -25.48 18.35 -27.91
CA ARG A 410 -25.08 19.75 -27.90
C ARG A 410 -23.57 19.91 -27.99
N PHE A 411 -22.85 19.26 -27.11
CA PHE A 411 -21.40 19.45 -26.92
C PHE A 411 -20.54 18.61 -27.85
N LYS A 412 -21.08 17.48 -28.34
CA LYS A 412 -20.45 16.52 -29.29
C LYS A 412 -19.11 15.99 -28.71
N PRO A 413 -19.10 15.39 -27.53
CA PRO A 413 -17.89 14.87 -26.91
C PRO A 413 -17.41 13.59 -27.61
N GLN A 414 -16.12 13.31 -27.53
CA GLN A 414 -15.52 12.04 -27.96
C GLN A 414 -15.77 10.92 -26.95
N ALA A 415 -15.81 11.28 -25.66
CA ALA A 415 -16.10 10.36 -24.57
C ALA A 415 -16.92 11.01 -23.45
N VAL A 416 -17.76 10.20 -22.81
CA VAL A 416 -18.45 10.51 -21.55
C VAL A 416 -17.98 9.51 -20.51
N LYS A 417 -17.48 10.00 -19.39
CA LYS A 417 -16.94 9.20 -18.28
C LYS A 417 -17.85 9.37 -17.08
N VAL A 418 -18.38 8.28 -16.58
CA VAL A 418 -19.37 8.26 -15.51
C VAL A 418 -18.80 7.47 -14.35
N ASP A 419 -18.88 7.98 -13.11
CA ASP A 419 -18.60 7.13 -11.94
C ASP A 419 -19.60 5.97 -11.93
N GLU A 420 -19.09 4.73 -12.05
CA GLU A 420 -19.94 3.53 -12.09
C GLU A 420 -20.22 2.92 -10.71
N ILE A 421 -19.74 3.53 -9.62
CA ILE A 421 -19.96 3.00 -8.27
C ILE A 421 -21.42 3.20 -7.86
N GLY A 422 -22.06 2.12 -7.41
CA GLY A 422 -23.43 2.16 -6.91
C GLY A 422 -24.46 2.43 -8.00
N ILE A 423 -25.22 3.54 -7.90
CA ILE A 423 -26.28 3.87 -8.86
C ILE A 423 -25.75 4.36 -10.21
N GLY A 424 -24.50 4.79 -10.29
CA GLY A 424 -23.89 5.25 -11.54
C GLY A 424 -23.79 4.15 -12.59
N SER A 425 -23.70 2.88 -12.20
CA SER A 425 -23.79 1.76 -13.14
C SER A 425 -25.08 1.78 -13.96
N GLY A 426 -26.22 2.12 -13.36
CA GLY A 426 -27.51 2.25 -14.05
C GLY A 426 -27.51 3.38 -15.09
N VAL A 427 -26.78 4.49 -14.83
CA VAL A 427 -26.60 5.57 -15.81
C VAL A 427 -25.72 5.10 -16.98
N VAL A 428 -24.61 4.39 -16.67
CA VAL A 428 -23.72 3.80 -17.69
C VAL A 428 -24.49 2.84 -18.59
N ASP A 429 -25.28 1.94 -18.03
CA ASP A 429 -26.08 0.96 -18.78
C ASP A 429 -27.12 1.64 -19.68
N SER A 430 -27.86 2.62 -19.14
CA SER A 430 -28.83 3.41 -19.90
C SER A 430 -28.18 4.17 -21.06
N LEU A 431 -27.02 4.80 -20.83
CA LEU A 431 -26.29 5.50 -21.89
C LEU A 431 -25.74 4.54 -22.96
N ASN A 432 -25.23 3.38 -22.55
CA ASN A 432 -24.76 2.35 -23.49
C ASN A 432 -25.90 1.81 -24.36
N GLU A 433 -27.08 1.60 -23.79
CA GLU A 433 -28.27 1.19 -24.58
C GLU A 433 -28.65 2.25 -25.61
N LYS A 434 -28.77 3.52 -25.19
CA LYS A 434 -29.12 4.63 -26.10
C LYS A 434 -28.07 4.84 -27.20
N THR A 435 -26.78 4.69 -26.87
CA THR A 435 -25.71 4.79 -27.90
C THR A 435 -25.73 3.60 -28.86
N ARG A 436 -26.08 2.40 -28.38
CA ARG A 436 -26.26 1.21 -29.21
C ARG A 436 -27.39 1.41 -30.20
N GLU A 437 -28.58 1.85 -29.75
CA GLU A 437 -29.72 2.17 -30.60
C GLU A 437 -29.39 3.23 -31.67
N ALA A 438 -28.66 4.29 -31.28
CA ALA A 438 -28.22 5.34 -32.20
C ALA A 438 -27.29 4.77 -33.29
N ARG A 439 -26.33 3.89 -32.91
CA ARG A 439 -25.43 3.21 -33.84
C ARG A 439 -26.17 2.27 -34.80
N GLU A 440 -27.15 1.53 -34.32
CA GLU A 440 -27.97 0.65 -35.13
C GLU A 440 -28.77 1.46 -36.17
N LYS A 441 -29.37 2.59 -35.75
CA LYS A 441 -30.07 3.52 -36.68
C LYS A 441 -29.11 4.11 -37.71
N ALA A 442 -27.92 4.55 -37.29
CA ALA A 442 -26.90 5.08 -38.22
C ALA A 442 -26.41 4.02 -39.21
N HIS A 443 -26.25 2.78 -38.77
CA HIS A 443 -25.87 1.66 -39.62
C HIS A 443 -26.98 1.36 -40.67
N THR A 444 -28.25 1.32 -40.25
CA THR A 444 -29.39 1.11 -41.15
C THR A 444 -29.50 2.24 -42.19
N ALA A 445 -29.41 3.50 -41.74
CA ALA A 445 -29.41 4.66 -42.63
C ALA A 445 -28.30 4.59 -43.69
N ARG A 446 -27.10 4.15 -43.29
CA ARG A 446 -25.96 3.97 -44.20
C ARG A 446 -26.22 2.89 -45.24
N ILE A 447 -26.83 1.75 -44.86
CA ILE A 447 -27.21 0.69 -45.78
C ILE A 447 -28.24 1.21 -46.77
N GLU A 448 -29.33 1.84 -46.30
CA GLU A 448 -30.38 2.41 -47.15
C GLU A 448 -29.82 3.43 -48.14
N ARG A 449 -28.95 4.34 -47.68
CA ARG A 449 -28.29 5.34 -48.53
C ARG A 449 -27.45 4.71 -49.64
N THR A 450 -26.82 3.56 -49.39
CA THR A 450 -25.96 2.89 -50.37
C THR A 450 -26.74 1.95 -51.31
N THR A 451 -27.93 1.49 -50.91
CA THR A 451 -28.71 0.48 -51.66
C THR A 451 -29.87 1.07 -52.44
N LYS A 452 -30.39 2.25 -52.08
CA LYS A 452 -31.53 2.87 -52.78
C LYS A 452 -31.11 3.52 -54.09
N PRO A 453 -31.68 3.12 -55.25
CA PRO A 453 -31.19 3.55 -56.55
C PRO A 453 -31.46 5.03 -56.86
N SER A 454 -32.52 5.64 -56.30
CA SER A 454 -32.92 7.02 -56.58
C SER A 454 -33.50 7.69 -55.34
N PRO A 455 -32.67 8.06 -54.39
CA PRO A 455 -33.13 8.71 -53.17
C PRO A 455 -33.51 10.16 -53.40
N THR A 456 -34.56 10.62 -52.70
CA THR A 456 -34.94 12.03 -52.68
C THR A 456 -33.90 12.86 -51.87
N GLU A 457 -33.85 14.18 -52.06
CA GLU A 457 -32.96 15.06 -51.28
C GLU A 457 -33.33 15.06 -49.78
N GLU A 458 -34.61 14.92 -49.46
CA GLU A 458 -35.08 14.79 -48.07
C GLU A 458 -34.58 13.51 -47.42
N GLU A 459 -34.60 12.37 -48.13
CA GLU A 459 -34.06 11.09 -47.63
C GLU A 459 -32.54 11.17 -47.41
N LYS A 460 -31.81 11.77 -48.35
CA LYS A 460 -30.36 11.99 -48.21
C LYS A 460 -30.05 12.84 -47.00
N ALA A 461 -30.80 13.93 -46.79
CA ALA A 461 -30.64 14.81 -45.64
C ALA A 461 -30.95 14.08 -44.31
N ASN A 462 -32.03 13.27 -44.31
CA ASN A 462 -32.40 12.48 -43.13
C ASN A 462 -31.32 11.43 -42.77
N TRP A 463 -30.81 10.68 -43.75
CA TRP A 463 -29.73 9.71 -43.52
C TRP A 463 -28.45 10.40 -43.01
N ALA A 464 -28.07 11.53 -43.58
CA ALA A 464 -26.92 12.30 -43.15
C ALA A 464 -27.08 12.79 -41.70
N ALA A 465 -28.27 13.22 -41.31
CA ALA A 465 -28.57 13.63 -39.95
C ALA A 465 -28.46 12.46 -38.94
N ILE A 466 -28.99 11.27 -39.32
CA ILE A 466 -28.91 10.07 -38.47
C ILE A 466 -27.46 9.55 -38.35
N GLU A 467 -26.73 9.50 -39.48
CA GLU A 467 -25.32 9.06 -39.48
C GLU A 467 -24.40 10.00 -38.69
N SER A 468 -24.74 11.29 -38.62
CA SER A 468 -23.98 12.31 -37.88
C SER A 468 -24.45 12.54 -36.45
N ASP A 469 -25.42 11.76 -35.93
CA ASP A 469 -25.86 11.90 -34.52
C ASP A 469 -24.65 11.68 -33.57
N PRO A 470 -24.26 12.69 -32.77
CA PRO A 470 -23.16 12.58 -31.83
C PRO A 470 -23.31 11.39 -30.86
N LEU A 471 -24.55 10.97 -30.57
CA LEU A 471 -24.85 9.82 -29.73
C LEU A 471 -24.35 8.49 -30.32
N ALA A 472 -24.34 8.36 -31.68
CA ALA A 472 -23.78 7.19 -32.35
C ALA A 472 -22.23 7.17 -32.32
N LEU A 473 -21.59 8.32 -32.18
CA LEU A 473 -20.13 8.49 -32.27
C LEU A 473 -19.43 8.47 -30.91
N VAL A 474 -20.12 8.88 -29.86
CA VAL A 474 -19.53 9.03 -28.53
C VAL A 474 -19.17 7.68 -27.89
N LYS A 475 -18.09 7.65 -27.09
CA LYS A 475 -17.72 6.51 -26.24
C LYS A 475 -18.23 6.74 -24.82
N ILE A 476 -19.03 5.82 -24.29
CA ILE A 476 -19.38 5.79 -22.86
C ILE A 476 -18.34 4.96 -22.11
N VAL A 477 -17.85 5.49 -21.01
CA VAL A 477 -16.80 4.87 -20.18
C VAL A 477 -17.26 4.89 -18.72
N GLY A 478 -17.58 3.73 -18.16
CA GLY A 478 -17.75 3.56 -16.72
C GLY A 478 -16.38 3.63 -16.02
N VAL A 479 -16.26 4.44 -15.01
CA VAL A 479 -15.03 4.61 -14.22
C VAL A 479 -15.26 4.14 -12.79
N ASN A 480 -14.72 2.97 -12.44
CA ASN A 480 -14.73 2.50 -11.07
C ASN A 480 -13.53 3.10 -10.33
N VAL A 481 -13.75 4.19 -9.60
CA VAL A 481 -12.69 4.91 -8.87
C VAL A 481 -12.17 4.14 -7.65
N GLY A 482 -12.92 3.14 -7.16
CA GLY A 482 -12.52 2.27 -6.05
C GLY A 482 -11.57 1.14 -6.43
N ARG A 483 -11.36 0.87 -7.73
CA ARG A 483 -10.43 -0.16 -8.19
C ARG A 483 -8.98 0.20 -7.86
N PRO A 484 -8.04 -0.78 -7.84
CA PRO A 484 -6.62 -0.51 -7.68
C PRO A 484 -6.11 0.50 -8.71
N ALA A 485 -5.23 1.39 -8.28
CA ALA A 485 -4.55 2.35 -9.13
C ALA A 485 -3.79 1.69 -10.29
N LYS A 486 -3.52 2.44 -11.36
CA LYS A 486 -2.62 1.99 -12.45
C LYS A 486 -1.17 2.00 -11.95
N ASP A 487 -0.74 3.09 -11.32
CA ASP A 487 0.52 3.16 -10.60
C ASP A 487 0.33 2.65 -9.15
N LYS A 488 0.53 1.35 -8.99
CA LYS A 488 0.37 0.66 -7.70
C LYS A 488 1.51 0.91 -6.73
N GLU A 489 2.59 1.56 -7.16
CA GLU A 489 3.71 1.93 -6.29
C GLU A 489 3.43 3.27 -5.60
N ALA A 490 2.73 4.18 -6.29
CA ALA A 490 2.45 5.52 -5.78
C ALA A 490 1.07 5.65 -5.13
N TYR A 491 0.07 4.87 -5.57
CA TYR A 491 -1.32 5.02 -5.12
C TYR A 491 -1.98 3.66 -4.82
N LEU A 492 -2.93 3.65 -3.87
CA LEU A 492 -3.70 2.44 -3.56
C LEU A 492 -4.91 2.29 -4.49
N THR A 493 -5.68 3.35 -4.68
CA THR A 493 -6.91 3.35 -5.47
C THR A 493 -6.79 4.25 -6.70
N LEU A 494 -7.62 3.96 -7.71
CA LEU A 494 -7.72 4.83 -8.89
C LEU A 494 -8.19 6.24 -8.52
N ARG A 495 -9.04 6.40 -7.49
CA ARG A 495 -9.45 7.71 -6.99
C ARG A 495 -8.25 8.54 -6.52
N ASP A 496 -7.34 7.92 -5.76
CA ASP A 496 -6.14 8.60 -5.27
C ASP A 496 -5.26 9.10 -6.45
N GLU A 497 -5.05 8.24 -7.45
CA GLU A 497 -4.29 8.56 -8.66
C GLU A 497 -4.92 9.70 -9.48
N LEU A 498 -6.24 9.66 -9.68
CA LEU A 498 -6.96 10.65 -10.49
C LEU A 498 -7.02 12.02 -9.81
N TRP A 499 -7.22 12.08 -8.50
CA TRP A 499 -7.17 13.33 -7.75
C TRP A 499 -5.77 13.97 -7.78
N ASP A 500 -4.72 13.17 -7.64
CA ASP A 500 -3.35 13.70 -7.71
C ASP A 500 -3.01 14.17 -9.13
N MET A 501 -3.48 13.46 -10.15
CA MET A 501 -3.36 13.90 -11.55
C MET A 501 -4.06 15.24 -11.78
N LEU A 502 -5.27 15.45 -11.24
CA LEU A 502 -5.98 16.74 -11.32
C LEU A 502 -5.21 17.84 -10.61
N ALA A 503 -4.65 17.55 -9.42
CA ALA A 503 -3.84 18.48 -8.65
C ALA A 503 -2.59 18.93 -9.41
N GLN A 504 -1.85 17.98 -10.00
CA GLN A 504 -0.66 18.26 -10.80
C GLN A 504 -1.00 19.10 -12.03
N ARG A 505 -2.02 18.71 -12.81
CA ARG A 505 -2.46 19.46 -13.99
C ARG A 505 -2.86 20.90 -13.65
N THR A 506 -3.51 21.10 -12.49
CA THR A 506 -3.93 22.43 -12.03
C THR A 506 -2.71 23.27 -11.61
N ALA A 507 -1.75 22.65 -10.93
CA ALA A 507 -0.49 23.29 -10.52
C ALA A 507 0.38 23.70 -11.73
N ASP A 508 0.43 22.85 -12.77
CA ASP A 508 1.16 23.11 -14.01
C ASP A 508 0.46 24.16 -14.91
N GLY A 509 -0.72 24.65 -14.49
CA GLY A 509 -1.51 25.58 -15.28
C GLY A 509 -2.14 24.96 -16.53
N ALA A 510 -2.20 23.63 -16.61
CA ALA A 510 -2.81 22.90 -17.73
C ALA A 510 -4.34 22.77 -17.61
N THR A 511 -4.95 23.43 -16.62
CA THR A 511 -6.39 23.42 -16.36
C THR A 511 -6.89 24.85 -16.21
N SER A 512 -8.03 25.17 -16.81
CA SER A 512 -8.76 26.42 -16.64
C SER A 512 -10.17 26.10 -16.14
N LEU A 513 -10.48 26.54 -14.92
CA LEU A 513 -11.68 26.16 -14.17
C LEU A 513 -12.72 27.29 -14.14
N PRO A 514 -14.02 27.01 -14.16
CA PRO A 514 -15.05 28.03 -13.99
C PRO A 514 -14.93 28.71 -12.62
N ASP A 515 -15.22 30.00 -12.55
CA ASP A 515 -15.29 30.76 -11.30
C ASP A 515 -16.60 30.38 -10.57
N ASP A 516 -16.52 29.36 -9.75
CA ASP A 516 -17.62 28.78 -8.97
C ASP A 516 -17.14 28.65 -7.52
N PRO A 517 -17.78 29.35 -6.57
CA PRO A 517 -17.38 29.33 -5.16
C PRO A 517 -17.46 27.94 -4.51
N ASP A 518 -18.48 27.13 -4.88
CA ASP A 518 -18.64 25.79 -4.34
C ASP A 518 -17.53 24.88 -4.89
N LEU A 519 -17.25 24.97 -6.20
CA LEU A 519 -16.13 24.25 -6.81
C LEU A 519 -14.79 24.63 -6.15
N LYS A 520 -14.59 25.93 -5.86
CA LYS A 520 -13.39 26.40 -5.16
C LYS A 520 -13.25 25.74 -3.80
N ALA A 521 -14.35 25.66 -3.02
CA ALA A 521 -14.37 25.01 -1.73
C ALA A 521 -14.10 23.50 -1.86
N GLU A 522 -14.73 22.81 -2.83
CA GLU A 522 -14.58 21.39 -3.07
C GLU A 522 -13.16 21.00 -3.53
N LEU A 523 -12.48 21.81 -4.33
CA LEU A 523 -11.10 21.56 -4.78
C LEU A 523 -10.06 21.78 -3.66
N THR A 524 -10.34 22.69 -2.73
CA THR A 524 -9.43 23.02 -1.63
C THR A 524 -9.68 22.21 -0.35
N ALA A 525 -10.82 21.50 -0.26
CA ALA A 525 -11.17 20.71 0.92
C ALA A 525 -10.35 19.42 1.06
N PRO A 526 -10.11 18.59 0.01
CA PRO A 526 -9.43 17.32 0.16
C PRO A 526 -7.99 17.49 0.65
N ARG A 527 -7.63 16.69 1.65
CA ARG A 527 -6.27 16.53 2.16
C ARG A 527 -5.68 15.23 1.66
N TYR A 528 -4.37 15.07 1.83
CA TYR A 528 -3.72 13.82 1.51
C TYR A 528 -2.82 13.35 2.64
N THR A 529 -2.63 12.04 2.71
CA THR A 529 -1.71 11.37 3.64
C THR A 529 -0.92 10.32 2.88
N PHE A 530 0.09 9.75 3.53
CA PHE A 530 0.76 8.55 3.02
C PHE A 530 0.45 7.39 3.95
N ASP A 531 0.05 6.26 3.39
CA ASP A 531 -0.15 5.04 4.18
C ASP A 531 1.19 4.41 4.59
N SER A 532 1.14 3.33 5.37
CA SER A 532 2.33 2.62 5.86
C SER A 532 3.21 2.07 4.73
N HIS A 533 2.66 1.86 3.52
CA HIS A 533 3.39 1.39 2.35
C HIS A 533 3.99 2.54 1.53
N GLY A 534 3.65 3.78 1.84
CA GLY A 534 4.07 4.96 1.12
C GLY A 534 3.16 5.36 -0.05
N HIS A 535 1.96 4.75 -0.17
CA HIS A 535 1.00 5.19 -1.16
C HIS A 535 0.37 6.52 -0.73
N LYS A 536 0.27 7.45 -1.66
CA LYS A 536 -0.49 8.69 -1.45
C LYS A 536 -1.98 8.36 -1.40
N ARG A 537 -2.63 8.75 -0.33
CA ARG A 537 -4.05 8.52 -0.06
C ARG A 537 -4.77 9.87 0.02
N ILE A 538 -5.82 10.01 -0.77
CA ILE A 538 -6.65 11.20 -0.73
C ILE A 538 -7.81 10.98 0.24
N GLU A 539 -8.13 12.00 1.02
CA GLU A 539 -9.21 11.98 2.01
C GLU A 539 -10.54 11.50 1.41
N SER A 540 -11.27 10.65 2.13
CA SER A 540 -12.56 10.13 1.66
C SER A 540 -13.66 11.21 1.69
N LYS A 541 -14.72 11.04 0.90
CA LYS A 541 -15.90 11.92 0.93
C LYS A 541 -16.49 12.02 2.34
N ASP A 542 -16.55 10.90 3.06
CA ASP A 542 -17.10 10.86 4.43
C ASP A 542 -16.25 11.68 5.40
N SER A 543 -14.92 11.55 5.35
CA SER A 543 -14.01 12.32 6.20
C SER A 543 -14.05 13.84 5.88
N ILE A 544 -14.20 14.22 4.61
CA ILE A 544 -14.40 15.61 4.19
C ILE A 544 -15.71 16.15 4.80
N LYS A 545 -16.81 15.38 4.74
CA LYS A 545 -18.10 15.75 5.33
C LYS A 545 -18.03 15.84 6.87
N GLU A 546 -17.34 14.93 7.54
CA GLU A 546 -17.10 14.98 9.00
C GLU A 546 -16.36 16.26 9.44
N ARG A 547 -15.53 16.84 8.59
CA ARG A 547 -14.89 18.14 8.82
C ARG A 547 -15.79 19.35 8.53
N GLY A 548 -17.04 19.13 8.12
CA GLY A 548 -18.03 20.19 7.88
C GLY A 548 -17.99 20.77 6.46
N PHE A 549 -17.33 20.09 5.50
CA PHE A 549 -17.36 20.46 4.08
C PHE A 549 -18.44 19.67 3.33
N SER A 550 -18.91 20.19 2.21
CA SER A 550 -19.78 19.47 1.28
C SER A 550 -19.03 18.34 0.57
N SER A 551 -19.79 17.39 -0.02
CA SER A 551 -19.24 16.38 -0.92
C SER A 551 -18.53 17.05 -2.11
N PRO A 552 -17.36 16.57 -2.55
CA PRO A 552 -16.62 17.20 -3.66
C PRO A 552 -17.14 16.77 -5.04
N ASP A 553 -18.45 16.82 -5.26
CA ASP A 553 -19.12 16.25 -6.43
C ASP A 553 -18.78 17.01 -7.72
N ARG A 554 -18.66 18.37 -7.64
CA ARG A 554 -18.21 19.22 -8.77
C ARG A 554 -16.76 18.91 -9.15
N ALA A 555 -15.91 18.80 -8.14
CA ALA A 555 -14.49 18.51 -8.33
C ALA A 555 -14.29 17.08 -8.88
N GLU A 556 -15.08 16.09 -8.43
CA GLU A 556 -15.00 14.70 -8.92
C GLU A 556 -15.55 14.58 -10.35
N ALA A 557 -16.59 15.31 -10.73
CA ALA A 557 -17.03 15.37 -12.12
C ALA A 557 -15.92 15.91 -13.06
N ILE A 558 -15.17 16.94 -12.62
CA ILE A 558 -14.00 17.45 -13.36
C ILE A 558 -12.89 16.39 -13.39
N MET A 559 -12.56 15.76 -12.27
CA MET A 559 -11.58 14.68 -12.21
C MET A 559 -11.92 13.56 -13.21
N LEU A 560 -13.19 13.16 -13.28
CA LEU A 560 -13.67 12.17 -14.25
C LEU A 560 -13.51 12.68 -15.69
N ALA A 561 -13.81 13.95 -15.97
CA ALA A 561 -13.62 14.52 -17.30
C ALA A 561 -12.16 14.44 -17.77
N PHE A 562 -11.18 14.51 -16.89
CA PHE A 562 -9.76 14.37 -17.20
C PHE A 562 -9.25 12.91 -17.17
N THR A 563 -10.05 11.93 -16.74
CA THR A 563 -9.63 10.53 -16.70
C THR A 563 -9.23 10.01 -18.07
N PRO A 564 -8.02 9.44 -18.26
CA PRO A 564 -7.60 8.87 -19.54
C PRO A 564 -8.45 7.64 -19.92
N TRP A 565 -8.98 7.62 -21.17
CA TRP A 565 -9.84 6.54 -21.66
C TRP A 565 -9.30 5.83 -22.91
N LYS A 566 -8.30 6.40 -23.59
CA LYS A 566 -7.58 5.76 -24.69
C LYS A 566 -6.29 5.13 -24.15
N SER A 567 -6.06 3.85 -24.43
CA SER A 567 -4.76 3.23 -24.19
C SER A 567 -3.75 3.81 -25.20
N GLY A 568 -2.72 4.48 -24.70
CA GLY A 568 -1.57 4.94 -25.52
C GLY A 568 -1.48 6.45 -25.82
N LEU A 569 -2.33 7.30 -25.25
CA LEU A 569 -2.04 8.74 -25.25
C LEU A 569 -1.14 9.07 -24.05
N ASN A 570 0.05 9.60 -24.35
CA ASN A 570 0.93 10.20 -23.35
C ASN A 570 0.14 11.22 -22.51
N MET A 571 0.31 11.14 -21.19
CA MET A 571 -0.39 12.01 -20.24
C MET A 571 0.06 13.49 -20.29
N PHE A 572 0.85 13.87 -21.29
CA PHE A 572 1.42 15.20 -21.42
C PHE A 572 1.18 15.73 -22.84
N VAL A 573 0.06 16.39 -23.05
CA VAL A 573 -0.13 17.44 -24.06
C VAL A 573 -1.06 18.51 -23.47
#